data_7030a3f10529e9a1c97a5517bd14af87
#
_entry.id   7030a3f10529e9a1c97a5517bd14af87
#
_cell.length_a   1.000
_cell.length_b   1.000
_cell.length_c   1.000
_cell.angle_alpha   90.00
_cell.angle_beta   90.00
_cell.angle_gamma   90.00
#
_symmetry.space_group_name_H-M   'P 1'
#
loop_
_entity.id
_entity.type
_entity.pdbx_description
1 polymer ?
#
loop_
_entity_poly.entity_id
_entity_poly.type
_entity_poly.pdbx_seq_one_letter_code
_entity_poly.pdbx_strand_id
1 'polypeptide(L)'
;DYADVRVSGAFDISIAGNNLDNLNGYADFSDIRFSNNRYHDVYLDHVHLDSDHSELPYSLNLTSDIVNASVVGDFNFASLPASIKELASYFLPTLVGHVAPTRPQNYQWNVKVFHTSPLLDMLKLPVTLLEDLEISGACNTAAGTASILMDVPYLLQGRDKLIRNTHLALDVDTASNNCTLRVS
;
A
#
# COMPACT_ATOMS: atom_id res chain seq x y z
N ASP A 1 -21.27 -5.85 -16.38
CA ASP A 1 -22.08 -6.48 -15.34
C ASP A 1 -21.31 -6.42 -14.04
N TYR A 2 -21.68 -5.47 -13.18
CA TYR A 2 -21.22 -5.48 -11.80
C TYR A 2 -21.92 -6.66 -11.12
N ALA A 3 -21.14 -7.65 -10.70
CA ALA A 3 -21.65 -8.73 -9.90
C ALA A 3 -22.24 -8.15 -8.60
N ASP A 4 -23.37 -8.67 -8.15
CA ASP A 4 -23.96 -8.26 -6.87
C ASP A 4 -22.95 -8.54 -5.75
N VAL A 5 -22.27 -7.50 -5.30
CA VAL A 5 -21.39 -7.55 -4.14
C VAL A 5 -22.22 -7.19 -2.93
N ARG A 6 -22.26 -8.09 -1.95
CA ARG A 6 -22.88 -7.81 -0.65
C ARG A 6 -21.78 -7.66 0.38
N VAL A 7 -21.87 -6.59 1.16
CA VAL A 7 -20.98 -6.34 2.28
C VAL A 7 -21.83 -6.23 3.53
N SER A 8 -21.45 -6.95 4.57
CA SER A 8 -22.05 -6.86 5.91
C SER A 8 -20.93 -6.78 6.94
N GLY A 9 -21.23 -6.20 8.09
CA GLY A 9 -20.28 -6.04 9.19
C GLY A 9 -20.80 -5.01 10.19
N ALA A 10 -20.08 -4.85 11.30
CA ALA A 10 -20.28 -3.76 12.24
C ALA A 10 -19.18 -2.71 12.05
N PHE A 11 -19.46 -1.47 12.40
CA PHE A 11 -18.48 -0.39 12.33
C PHE A 11 -18.66 0.59 13.48
N ASP A 12 -17.54 1.10 13.95
CA ASP A 12 -17.43 2.24 14.87
C ASP A 12 -16.49 3.27 14.26
N ILE A 13 -16.95 4.50 14.08
CA ILE A 13 -16.20 5.54 13.39
C ILE A 13 -16.23 6.82 14.23
N SER A 14 -15.05 7.32 14.56
CA SER A 14 -14.85 8.59 15.23
C SER A 14 -13.82 9.41 14.46
N ILE A 15 -14.28 10.24 13.54
CA ILE A 15 -13.42 11.01 12.64
C ILE A 15 -13.76 12.49 12.76
N ALA A 16 -12.72 13.31 12.92
CA ALA A 16 -12.79 14.76 12.83
C ALA A 16 -12.01 15.21 11.58
N GLY A 17 -12.52 16.26 10.93
CA GLY A 17 -11.93 16.79 9.70
C GLY A 17 -13.01 17.11 8.67
N ASN A 18 -12.64 17.82 7.63
CA ASN A 18 -13.57 18.23 6.55
C ASN A 18 -13.11 17.77 5.15
N ASN A 19 -11.94 17.18 5.06
CA ASN A 19 -11.40 16.57 3.83
C ASN A 19 -10.40 15.46 4.21
N LEU A 20 -9.97 14.67 3.23
CA LEU A 20 -9.04 13.55 3.42
C LEU A 20 -7.68 13.97 3.99
N ASP A 21 -7.27 15.22 3.78
CA ASP A 21 -5.94 15.70 4.16
C ASP A 21 -5.87 16.27 5.58
N ASN A 22 -6.98 16.30 6.30
CA ASN A 22 -7.06 16.72 7.70
C ASN A 22 -7.92 15.79 8.55
N LEU A 23 -8.03 14.53 8.15
CA LEU A 23 -8.72 13.51 8.93
C LEU A 23 -7.92 13.15 10.18
N ASN A 24 -8.57 13.23 11.33
CA ASN A 24 -8.06 12.78 12.61
C ASN A 24 -9.09 11.85 13.24
N GLY A 25 -8.64 10.72 13.75
CA GLY A 25 -9.50 9.76 14.41
C GLY A 25 -9.35 8.35 13.89
N TYR A 26 -10.36 7.54 14.13
CA TYR A 26 -10.31 6.12 13.79
C TYR A 26 -11.60 5.62 13.13
N ALA A 27 -11.47 4.51 12.45
CA ALA A 27 -12.59 3.71 11.96
C ALA A 27 -12.29 2.23 12.23
N ASP A 28 -13.15 1.61 13.02
CA ASP A 28 -13.14 0.18 13.32
C ASP A 28 -14.24 -0.52 12.54
N PHE A 29 -13.87 -1.60 11.88
CA PHE A 29 -14.80 -2.48 11.21
C PHE A 29 -14.59 -3.90 11.72
N SER A 30 -15.66 -4.58 12.09
CA SER A 30 -15.62 -5.96 12.57
C SER A 30 -16.63 -6.83 11.87
N ASP A 31 -16.35 -8.14 11.87
CA ASP A 31 -17.21 -9.16 11.27
C ASP A 31 -17.57 -8.85 9.80
N ILE A 32 -16.59 -8.33 9.04
CA ILE A 32 -16.81 -7.92 7.66
C ILE A 32 -16.90 -9.16 6.79
N ARG A 33 -18.01 -9.28 6.08
CA ARG A 33 -18.23 -10.35 5.11
C ARG A 33 -18.47 -9.75 3.74
N PHE A 34 -17.59 -10.10 2.81
CA PHE A 34 -17.80 -9.84 1.39
C PHE A 34 -18.32 -11.10 0.73
N SER A 35 -19.48 -11.02 0.13
CA SER A 35 -20.03 -12.10 -0.66
C SER A 35 -20.28 -11.65 -2.09
N ASN A 36 -19.95 -12.51 -3.05
CA ASN A 36 -20.16 -12.26 -4.46
C ASN A 36 -20.52 -13.59 -5.14
N ASN A 37 -21.48 -13.55 -6.05
CA ASN A 37 -21.94 -14.74 -6.79
C ASN A 37 -20.84 -15.44 -7.62
N ARG A 38 -19.65 -14.83 -7.77
CA ARG A 38 -18.53 -15.35 -8.57
C ARG A 38 -17.32 -15.78 -7.77
N TYR A 39 -17.21 -15.38 -6.50
CA TYR A 39 -16.03 -15.62 -5.66
C TYR A 39 -16.45 -16.21 -4.31
N HIS A 40 -15.52 -16.90 -3.67
CA HIS A 40 -15.73 -17.34 -2.29
C HIS A 40 -15.96 -16.14 -1.37
N ASP A 41 -16.81 -16.33 -0.40
CA ASP A 41 -17.02 -15.34 0.64
C ASP A 41 -15.67 -15.06 1.33
N VAL A 42 -15.32 -13.78 1.43
CA VAL A 42 -14.17 -13.32 2.20
C VAL A 42 -14.68 -12.79 3.52
N TYR A 43 -14.10 -13.27 4.59
CA TYR A 43 -14.40 -12.85 5.94
C TYR A 43 -13.18 -12.17 6.56
N LEU A 44 -13.39 -11.01 7.18
CA LEU A 44 -12.38 -10.28 7.94
C LEU A 44 -12.92 -10.06 9.35
N ASP A 45 -12.18 -10.52 10.35
CA ASP A 45 -12.56 -10.36 11.73
C ASP A 45 -12.47 -8.90 12.16
N HIS A 46 -11.41 -8.22 11.72
CA HIS A 46 -11.12 -6.88 12.17
C HIS A 46 -10.37 -6.05 11.11
N VAL A 47 -10.80 -4.79 10.95
CA VAL A 47 -10.07 -3.76 10.20
C VAL A 47 -10.11 -2.48 11.00
N HIS A 48 -8.96 -2.02 11.43
CA HIS A 48 -8.77 -0.76 12.16
C HIS A 48 -7.97 0.22 11.31
N LEU A 49 -8.51 1.39 11.13
CA LEU A 49 -7.85 2.51 10.47
C LEU A 49 -7.75 3.66 11.46
N ASP A 50 -6.56 4.17 11.69
CA ASP A 50 -6.36 5.41 12.45
C ASP A 50 -5.54 6.43 11.67
N SER A 51 -5.82 7.69 11.89
CA SER A 51 -5.19 8.82 11.22
C SER A 51 -4.98 9.98 12.18
N ASP A 52 -3.76 10.52 12.19
CA ASP A 52 -3.43 11.75 12.90
C ASP A 52 -2.77 12.75 11.94
N HIS A 53 -3.49 13.82 11.65
CA HIS A 53 -3.05 14.96 10.84
C HIS A 53 -3.07 16.27 11.64
N SER A 54 -3.00 16.20 12.98
CA SER A 54 -2.99 17.39 13.84
C SER A 54 -1.66 18.12 13.80
N GLU A 55 -0.55 17.37 13.88
CA GLU A 55 0.81 17.92 13.90
C GLU A 55 1.75 17.00 13.10
N LEU A 56 2.83 17.57 12.54
CA LEU A 56 3.88 16.80 11.86
C LEU A 56 4.75 16.04 12.86
N PRO A 57 5.13 14.79 12.53
CA PRO A 57 4.78 14.04 11.32
C PRO A 57 3.35 13.49 11.38
N TYR A 58 2.61 13.62 10.29
CA TYR A 58 1.31 12.98 10.15
C TYR A 58 1.44 11.46 10.13
N SER A 59 0.39 10.76 10.55
CA SER A 59 0.35 9.30 10.50
C SER A 59 -0.97 8.77 9.96
N LEU A 60 -0.88 7.65 9.29
CA LEU A 60 -2.01 6.83 8.88
C LEU A 60 -1.63 5.37 9.08
N ASN A 61 -2.44 4.63 9.80
CA ASN A 61 -2.22 3.22 10.06
C ASN A 61 -3.47 2.42 9.70
N LEU A 62 -3.26 1.29 9.05
CA LEU A 62 -4.25 0.27 8.77
C LEU A 62 -3.77 -1.03 9.41
N THR A 63 -4.61 -1.62 10.25
CA THR A 63 -4.36 -2.93 10.85
C THR A 63 -5.53 -3.85 10.53
N SER A 64 -5.27 -5.03 10.00
CA SER A 64 -6.30 -6.01 9.68
C SER A 64 -5.75 -7.43 9.69
N ASP A 65 -6.64 -8.41 9.51
CA ASP A 65 -6.27 -9.83 9.41
C ASP A 65 -5.52 -10.17 8.13
N ILE A 66 -5.56 -9.32 7.12
CA ILE A 66 -5.02 -9.60 5.78
C ILE A 66 -3.82 -8.73 5.42
N VAL A 67 -3.76 -7.51 5.95
CA VAL A 67 -2.73 -6.55 5.64
C VAL A 67 -2.59 -5.52 6.75
N ASN A 68 -1.37 -5.19 7.12
CA ASN A 68 -1.05 -4.01 7.91
C ASN A 68 -0.33 -3.01 7.02
N ALA A 69 -0.65 -1.74 7.15
CA ALA A 69 0.02 -0.68 6.41
C ALA A 69 0.18 0.56 7.29
N SER A 70 1.25 1.29 7.10
CA SER A 70 1.48 2.57 7.77
C SER A 70 2.12 3.57 6.83
N VAL A 71 1.77 4.83 7.01
CA VAL A 71 2.42 5.98 6.36
C VAL A 71 2.69 7.02 7.42
N VAL A 72 3.92 7.54 7.48
CA VAL A 72 4.33 8.54 8.46
C VAL A 72 5.18 9.62 7.78
N GLY A 73 4.88 10.88 8.01
CA GLY A 73 5.66 12.01 7.47
C GLY A 73 4.83 13.22 7.09
N ASP A 74 5.36 14.06 6.21
CA ASP A 74 4.61 15.15 5.57
C ASP A 74 4.03 14.63 4.25
N PHE A 75 2.78 14.25 4.28
CA PHE A 75 2.07 13.75 3.10
C PHE A 75 0.68 14.35 2.99
N ASN A 76 0.15 14.33 1.76
CA ASN A 76 -1.21 14.69 1.44
C ASN A 76 -1.90 13.44 0.88
N PHE A 77 -2.95 12.99 1.54
CA PHE A 77 -3.61 11.74 1.26
C PHE A 77 -4.11 11.63 -0.19
N ALA A 78 -4.75 12.69 -0.66
CA ALA A 78 -5.31 12.70 -2.00
C ALA A 78 -4.24 12.64 -3.09
N SER A 79 -3.02 13.11 -2.79
CA SER A 79 -1.92 13.17 -3.75
C SER A 79 -0.87 12.06 -3.60
N LEU A 80 -0.98 11.16 -2.60
CA LEU A 80 -0.07 10.03 -2.46
C LEU A 80 0.13 9.22 -3.76
N PRO A 81 -0.92 8.81 -4.49
CA PRO A 81 -0.72 8.08 -5.73
C PRO A 81 -0.04 8.92 -6.82
N ALA A 82 -0.29 10.22 -6.83
CA ALA A 82 0.31 11.13 -7.81
C ALA A 82 1.79 11.36 -7.53
N SER A 83 2.21 11.47 -6.26
CA SER A 83 3.63 11.63 -5.91
C SER A 83 4.49 10.43 -6.30
N ILE A 84 3.95 9.22 -6.16
CA ILE A 84 4.63 8.00 -6.63
C ILE A 84 4.74 8.00 -8.15
N LYS A 85 3.66 8.37 -8.86
CA LYS A 85 3.69 8.49 -10.32
C LYS A 85 4.64 9.57 -10.80
N GLU A 86 4.72 10.69 -10.11
CA GLU A 86 5.64 11.78 -10.43
C GLU A 86 7.07 11.26 -10.47
N LEU A 87 7.53 10.58 -9.41
CA LEU A 87 8.87 10.00 -9.36
C LEU A 87 9.07 8.91 -10.42
N ALA A 88 8.08 8.04 -10.61
CA ALA A 88 8.16 7.00 -11.63
C ALA A 88 8.24 7.56 -13.05
N SER A 89 7.63 8.72 -13.34
CA SER A 89 7.63 9.34 -14.66
C SER A 89 9.01 9.80 -15.13
N TYR A 90 9.93 10.08 -14.22
CA TYR A 90 11.32 10.43 -14.56
C TYR A 90 12.07 9.25 -15.20
N PHE A 91 11.79 8.02 -14.77
CA PHE A 91 12.54 6.83 -15.20
C PHE A 91 11.75 5.97 -16.19
N LEU A 92 10.44 6.04 -16.14
CA LEU A 92 9.51 5.25 -16.96
C LEU A 92 8.49 6.12 -17.69
N PRO A 93 8.92 7.18 -18.42
CA PRO A 93 7.99 8.14 -19.03
C PRO A 93 7.06 7.49 -20.06
N THR A 94 7.49 6.43 -20.72
CA THR A 94 6.69 5.69 -21.69
C THR A 94 5.58 4.85 -21.07
N LEU A 95 5.73 4.44 -19.80
CA LEU A 95 4.74 3.64 -19.07
C LEU A 95 3.80 4.51 -18.24
N VAL A 96 4.31 5.54 -17.61
CA VAL A 96 3.57 6.37 -16.65
C VAL A 96 3.00 7.63 -17.29
N GLY A 97 3.61 8.12 -18.37
CA GLY A 97 3.30 9.42 -18.99
C GLY A 97 3.85 10.59 -18.18
N HIS A 98 3.59 11.80 -18.63
CA HIS A 98 3.97 13.00 -17.90
C HIS A 98 2.97 13.27 -16.78
N VAL A 99 3.49 13.48 -15.58
CA VAL A 99 2.71 13.80 -14.38
C VAL A 99 3.05 15.21 -13.93
N ALA A 100 2.03 16.01 -13.63
CA ALA A 100 2.25 17.34 -13.08
C ALA A 100 2.90 17.25 -11.69
N PRO A 101 3.82 18.17 -11.34
CA PRO A 101 4.41 18.20 -10.02
C PRO A 101 3.33 18.29 -8.93
N THR A 102 3.50 17.51 -7.88
CA THR A 102 2.63 17.55 -6.71
C THR A 102 3.18 18.54 -5.66
N ARG A 103 2.38 18.84 -4.63
CA ARG A 103 2.92 19.51 -3.45
C ARG A 103 4.11 18.69 -2.91
N PRO A 104 5.21 19.35 -2.46
CA PRO A 104 6.31 18.63 -1.82
C PRO A 104 5.83 17.75 -0.67
N GLN A 105 6.28 16.50 -0.66
CA GLN A 105 5.95 15.49 0.33
C GLN A 105 7.21 14.78 0.77
N ASN A 106 7.26 14.38 2.05
CA ASN A 106 8.36 13.61 2.62
C ASN A 106 7.80 12.61 3.63
N TYR A 107 7.67 11.36 3.24
CA TYR A 107 7.06 10.32 4.04
C TYR A 107 7.74 8.97 3.88
N GLN A 108 7.54 8.12 4.87
CA GLN A 108 7.90 6.71 4.88
C GLN A 108 6.63 5.89 4.95
N TRP A 109 6.67 4.68 4.41
CA TRP A 109 5.56 3.75 4.44
C TRP A 109 6.05 2.32 4.62
N ASN A 110 5.19 1.50 5.20
CA ASN A 110 5.38 0.07 5.35
C ASN A 110 4.07 -0.64 5.04
N VAL A 111 4.17 -1.80 4.40
CA VAL A 111 3.05 -2.69 4.13
C VAL A 111 3.49 -4.12 4.44
N LYS A 112 2.73 -4.80 5.28
CA LYS A 112 2.88 -6.22 5.57
C LYS A 112 1.64 -6.95 5.11
N VAL A 113 1.81 -7.85 4.14
CA VAL A 113 0.74 -8.74 3.66
C VAL A 113 0.91 -10.10 4.32
N PHE A 114 -0.10 -10.56 5.05
CA PHE A 114 -0.05 -11.87 5.71
C PHE A 114 -0.19 -12.99 4.69
N HIS A 115 0.54 -14.09 4.89
CA HIS A 115 0.51 -15.25 3.99
C HIS A 115 -0.87 -15.92 3.94
N THR A 116 -1.68 -15.77 4.98
CA THR A 116 -3.08 -16.24 5.04
C THR A 116 -4.05 -15.31 4.32
N SER A 117 -3.57 -14.16 3.82
CA SER A 117 -4.42 -13.15 3.21
C SER A 117 -5.01 -13.62 1.89
N PRO A 118 -6.32 -13.47 1.66
CA PRO A 118 -6.94 -13.69 0.36
C PRO A 118 -6.64 -12.58 -0.64
N LEU A 119 -5.85 -11.57 -0.27
CA LEU A 119 -5.61 -10.36 -1.07
C LEU A 119 -5.06 -10.67 -2.47
N LEU A 120 -4.11 -11.60 -2.56
CA LEU A 120 -3.51 -11.98 -3.84
C LEU A 120 -4.51 -12.66 -4.78
N ASP A 121 -5.37 -13.51 -4.22
CA ASP A 121 -6.46 -14.16 -4.95
C ASP A 121 -7.50 -13.13 -5.41
N MET A 122 -7.86 -12.18 -4.55
CA MET A 122 -8.76 -11.09 -4.89
C MET A 122 -8.21 -10.20 -6.02
N LEU A 123 -6.90 -9.96 -6.03
CA LEU A 123 -6.20 -9.24 -7.09
C LEU A 123 -5.93 -10.11 -8.33
N LYS A 124 -6.29 -11.40 -8.32
CA LYS A 124 -6.07 -12.37 -9.38
C LYS A 124 -4.59 -12.52 -9.76
N LEU A 125 -3.70 -12.36 -8.79
CA LEU A 125 -2.29 -12.58 -8.99
C LEU A 125 -2.01 -14.08 -8.93
N PRO A 126 -1.29 -14.65 -9.91
CA PRO A 126 -1.00 -16.08 -9.97
C PRO A 126 0.16 -16.46 -9.03
N VAL A 127 0.12 -15.98 -7.80
CA VAL A 127 1.16 -16.19 -6.79
C VAL A 127 0.52 -16.52 -5.44
N THR A 128 1.19 -17.37 -4.67
CA THR A 128 0.79 -17.75 -3.31
C THR A 128 1.93 -17.42 -2.36
N LEU A 129 1.65 -16.68 -1.31
CA LEU A 129 2.60 -16.43 -0.22
C LEU A 129 2.62 -17.66 0.70
N LEU A 130 3.81 -18.12 1.06
CA LEU A 130 4.01 -19.15 2.08
C LEU A 130 4.42 -18.56 3.43
N GLU A 131 4.91 -17.33 3.44
CA GLU A 131 5.23 -16.51 4.59
C GLU A 131 4.82 -15.08 4.33
N ASP A 132 4.77 -14.25 5.37
CA ASP A 132 4.34 -12.86 5.26
C ASP A 132 5.29 -12.04 4.38
N LEU A 133 4.72 -11.21 3.52
CA LEU A 133 5.46 -10.32 2.63
C LEU A 133 5.56 -8.93 3.27
N GLU A 134 6.77 -8.39 3.37
CA GLU A 134 7.01 -7.03 3.84
C GLU A 134 7.55 -6.15 2.72
N ILE A 135 6.95 -4.98 2.56
CA ILE A 135 7.34 -3.95 1.61
C ILE A 135 7.41 -2.64 2.36
N SER A 136 8.52 -1.94 2.25
CA SER A 136 8.69 -0.63 2.85
C SER A 136 9.29 0.35 1.86
N GLY A 137 9.17 1.62 2.14
CA GLY A 137 9.76 2.64 1.29
C GLY A 137 9.72 4.02 1.89
N ALA A 138 10.37 4.93 1.20
CA ALA A 138 10.36 6.35 1.49
C ALA A 138 10.21 7.15 0.20
N CYS A 139 9.63 8.32 0.31
CA CYS A 139 9.43 9.23 -0.81
C CYS A 139 9.69 10.66 -0.33
N ASN A 140 10.57 11.38 -1.04
CA ASN A 140 10.79 12.80 -0.85
C ASN A 140 10.76 13.50 -2.22
N THR A 141 9.59 14.04 -2.57
CA THR A 141 9.40 14.68 -3.88
C THR A 141 10.20 15.98 -4.02
N ALA A 142 10.45 16.70 -2.92
CA ALA A 142 11.28 17.92 -2.96
C ALA A 142 12.75 17.62 -3.27
N ALA A 143 13.27 16.51 -2.73
CA ALA A 143 14.62 16.04 -3.02
C ALA A 143 14.67 15.21 -4.32
N GLY A 144 13.54 14.79 -4.86
CA GLY A 144 13.47 13.90 -6.01
C GLY A 144 13.95 12.49 -5.71
N THR A 145 13.79 12.02 -4.47
CA THR A 145 14.27 10.70 -4.05
C THR A 145 13.14 9.78 -3.64
N ALA A 146 13.27 8.50 -3.96
CA ALA A 146 12.42 7.44 -3.44
C ALA A 146 13.21 6.15 -3.23
N SER A 147 12.76 5.34 -2.28
CA SER A 147 13.28 4.00 -2.07
C SER A 147 12.14 3.01 -1.85
N ILE A 148 12.32 1.79 -2.32
CA ILE A 148 11.44 0.66 -2.06
C ILE A 148 12.32 -0.52 -1.67
N LEU A 149 11.99 -1.14 -0.55
CA LEU A 149 12.56 -2.39 -0.08
C LEU A 149 11.45 -3.43 -0.04
N MET A 150 11.70 -4.61 -0.59
CA MET A 150 10.74 -5.71 -0.55
C MET A 150 11.49 -6.98 -0.15
N ASP A 151 11.03 -7.59 0.92
CA ASP A 151 11.52 -8.87 1.40
C ASP A 151 10.50 -9.96 1.05
N VAL A 152 10.89 -10.82 0.11
CA VAL A 152 10.08 -11.95 -0.35
C VAL A 152 10.66 -13.23 0.24
N PRO A 153 10.15 -13.73 1.39
CA PRO A 153 10.71 -14.90 2.03
C PRO A 153 10.42 -16.17 1.22
N TYR A 154 9.15 -16.46 1.00
CA TYR A 154 8.70 -17.60 0.18
C TYR A 154 7.45 -17.25 -0.61
N LEU A 155 7.56 -17.37 -1.94
CA LEU A 155 6.47 -17.12 -2.88
C LEU A 155 6.43 -18.21 -3.94
N LEU A 156 5.27 -18.79 -4.17
CA LEU A 156 5.01 -19.72 -5.27
C LEU A 156 4.36 -18.98 -6.43
N GLN A 157 4.93 -19.10 -7.62
CA GLN A 157 4.31 -18.69 -8.87
C GLN A 157 3.81 -19.89 -9.64
N GLY A 158 2.50 -20.09 -9.68
CA GLY A 158 1.91 -21.29 -10.24
C GLY A 158 2.23 -22.53 -9.40
N ARG A 159 2.49 -23.68 -10.07
CA ARG A 159 2.75 -24.96 -9.38
C ARG A 159 4.22 -25.27 -9.15
N ASP A 160 5.13 -24.66 -9.91
CA ASP A 160 6.51 -25.14 -10.04
C ASP A 160 7.59 -24.07 -9.81
N LYS A 161 7.23 -22.81 -9.69
CA LYS A 161 8.21 -21.73 -9.52
C LYS A 161 8.20 -21.21 -8.09
N LEU A 162 9.26 -21.50 -7.37
CA LEU A 162 9.49 -21.04 -6.01
C LEU A 162 10.50 -19.88 -6.03
N ILE A 163 10.11 -18.75 -5.53
CA ILE A 163 10.97 -17.61 -5.18
C ILE A 163 11.17 -17.66 -3.67
N ARG A 164 12.39 -17.58 -3.21
CA ARG A 164 12.71 -17.66 -1.78
C ARG A 164 13.86 -16.72 -1.40
N ASN A 165 13.76 -16.16 -0.19
CA ASN A 165 14.80 -15.31 0.40
C ASN A 165 15.31 -14.25 -0.60
N THR A 166 14.38 -13.59 -1.29
CA THR A 166 14.71 -12.59 -2.29
C THR A 166 14.50 -11.20 -1.72
N HIS A 167 15.58 -10.43 -1.69
CA HIS A 167 15.55 -9.03 -1.29
C HIS A 167 15.60 -8.16 -2.54
N LEU A 168 14.60 -7.30 -2.70
CA LEU A 168 14.55 -6.31 -3.76
C LEU A 168 14.74 -4.94 -3.14
N ALA A 169 15.68 -4.18 -3.66
CA ALA A 169 15.88 -2.78 -3.29
C ALA A 169 15.87 -1.90 -4.54
N LEU A 170 14.98 -0.94 -4.58
CA LEU A 170 14.91 0.09 -5.62
C LEU A 170 15.21 1.44 -4.99
N ASP A 171 16.23 2.11 -5.49
CA ASP A 171 16.58 3.48 -5.12
C ASP A 171 16.48 4.39 -6.35
N VAL A 172 15.81 5.50 -6.16
CA VAL A 172 15.58 6.53 -7.19
C VAL A 172 16.11 7.86 -6.70
N ASP A 173 16.90 8.54 -7.53
CA ASP A 173 17.38 9.91 -7.30
C ASP A 173 17.33 10.69 -8.62
N THR A 174 16.40 11.62 -8.72
CA THR A 174 16.19 12.42 -9.92
C THR A 174 17.27 13.50 -10.10
N ALA A 175 17.89 13.98 -9.00
CA ALA A 175 18.91 15.00 -9.05
C ALA A 175 20.21 14.47 -9.68
N SER A 176 20.56 13.21 -9.37
CA SER A 176 21.71 12.52 -9.99
C SER A 176 21.32 11.71 -11.24
N ASN A 177 20.06 11.74 -11.64
CA ASN A 177 19.51 10.91 -12.73
C ASN A 177 19.85 9.43 -12.57
N ASN A 178 19.75 8.93 -11.33
CA ASN A 178 20.13 7.57 -10.98
C ASN A 178 18.88 6.74 -10.56
N CYS A 179 18.80 5.54 -11.08
CA CYS A 179 17.83 4.54 -10.66
C CYS A 179 18.56 3.20 -10.50
N THR A 180 18.61 2.69 -9.29
CA THR A 180 19.32 1.45 -8.97
C THR A 180 18.35 0.38 -8.49
N LEU A 181 18.31 -0.75 -9.17
CA LEU A 181 17.62 -1.96 -8.73
C LEU A 181 18.65 -3.00 -8.32
N ARG A 182 18.53 -3.48 -7.09
CA ARG A 182 19.33 -4.60 -6.57
C ARG A 182 18.42 -5.77 -6.25
N VAL A 183 18.87 -6.95 -6.61
CA VAL A 183 18.21 -8.22 -6.34
C VAL A 183 19.25 -9.15 -5.72
N SER A 184 18.98 -9.70 -4.57
CA SER A 184 19.86 -10.61 -3.87
C SER A 184 19.09 -11.78 -3.25
#